data_0560a97171007ef8e9004d9bedf7ad7f
#
_entry.id   0560a97171007ef8e9004d9bedf7ad7f
#
_cell.length_a   1.000
_cell.length_b   1.000
_cell.length_c   1.000
_cell.angle_alpha   90.00
_cell.angle_beta   90.00
_cell.angle_gamma   90.00
#
_symmetry.space_group_name_H-M   'P 1'
#
loop_
_entity.id
_entity.type
_entity.pdbx_description
1 polymer ?
#
loop_
_entity_poly.entity_id
_entity_poly.type
_entity_poly.pdbx_seq_one_letter_code
_entity_poly.pdbx_strand_id
1 'polypeptide(L)'
;MNEHEKEDLLPALTLGHFVMKVRDVAASYSFYIGLGLRALGTFPGTAIVEMRGGTHLLLLEKGDAQAAALRNSQNGQRPDFSSEKIDLMIAGRTKADLESYRVGLIGKGYSPSAIADGELYGHHYFSMQDPDGNGISFYTSHCSDQPV
;
A
#
# COMPACT_ATOMS: atom_id res chain seq x y z
N MET A 1 -27.45 -3.59 -27.82
CA MET A 1 -26.33 -2.65 -27.79
C MET A 1 -25.96 -2.27 -29.19
N ASN A 2 -26.14 -1.00 -29.54
CA ASN A 2 -25.82 -0.48 -30.87
C ASN A 2 -24.31 -0.49 -31.09
N GLU A 3 -23.86 -0.63 -32.35
CA GLU A 3 -22.41 -0.63 -32.66
C GLU A 3 -21.69 0.64 -32.16
N HIS A 4 -22.39 1.78 -32.06
CA HIS A 4 -21.86 3.01 -31.50
C HIS A 4 -21.60 2.96 -29.96
N GLU A 5 -22.33 2.11 -29.24
CA GLU A 5 -22.10 1.94 -27.78
C GLU A 5 -20.87 1.07 -27.46
N LYS A 6 -20.36 0.34 -28.43
CA LYS A 6 -19.14 -0.46 -28.27
C LYS A 6 -17.83 0.32 -28.44
N GLU A 7 -17.89 1.45 -29.14
CA GLU A 7 -16.68 2.24 -29.44
C GLU A 7 -16.24 3.13 -28.26
N ASP A 8 -17.12 3.41 -27.29
CA ASP A 8 -16.84 4.29 -26.16
C ASP A 8 -16.50 3.55 -24.85
N LEU A 9 -16.49 2.23 -24.86
CA LEU A 9 -16.14 1.43 -23.67
C LEU A 9 -14.62 1.28 -23.53
N LEU A 10 -14.02 2.19 -22.76
CA LEU A 10 -12.63 2.05 -22.35
C LEU A 10 -12.48 0.91 -21.34
N PRO A 11 -11.36 0.16 -21.38
CA PRO A 11 -11.11 -0.86 -20.39
C PRO A 11 -10.97 -0.25 -18.98
N ALA A 12 -11.42 -0.97 -17.98
CA ALA A 12 -11.21 -0.58 -16.59
C ALA A 12 -9.71 -0.52 -16.29
N LEU A 13 -9.29 0.52 -15.57
CA LEU A 13 -7.90 0.70 -15.17
C LEU A 13 -7.71 0.27 -13.72
N THR A 14 -6.55 -0.30 -13.43
CA THR A 14 -6.13 -0.67 -12.08
C THR A 14 -4.73 -0.12 -11.82
N LEU A 15 -4.41 0.06 -10.53
CA LEU A 15 -3.05 0.40 -10.14
C LEU A 15 -2.20 -0.89 -10.21
N GLY A 16 -1.26 -0.95 -11.15
CA GLY A 16 -0.38 -2.10 -11.33
C GLY A 16 0.75 -2.16 -10.33
N HIS A 17 1.49 -1.07 -10.19
CA HIS A 17 2.65 -0.98 -9.30
C HIS A 17 2.61 0.29 -8.47
N PHE A 18 3.05 0.17 -7.22
CA PHE A 18 3.40 1.28 -6.34
C PHE A 18 4.84 1.10 -5.88
N VAL A 19 5.64 2.13 -5.99
CA VAL A 19 7.09 2.05 -5.68
C VAL A 19 7.39 2.84 -4.42
N MET A 20 8.06 2.20 -3.48
CA MET A 20 8.57 2.83 -2.26
C MET A 20 10.08 2.64 -2.15
N LYS A 21 10.77 3.70 -1.76
CA LYS A 21 12.19 3.63 -1.43
C LYS A 21 12.34 3.35 0.06
N VAL A 22 13.16 2.36 0.39
CA VAL A 22 13.35 1.89 1.76
C VAL A 22 14.84 1.78 2.08
N ARG A 23 15.20 1.90 3.35
CA ARG A 23 16.59 1.80 3.80
C ARG A 23 17.07 0.37 3.85
N ASP A 24 16.21 -0.52 4.31
CA ASP A 24 16.49 -1.94 4.48
C ASP A 24 15.37 -2.73 3.81
N VAL A 25 15.67 -3.25 2.62
CA VAL A 25 14.70 -4.01 1.81
C VAL A 25 14.21 -5.24 2.56
N ALA A 26 15.09 -5.96 3.25
CA ALA A 26 14.73 -7.18 3.98
C ALA A 26 13.78 -6.87 5.14
N ALA A 27 14.06 -5.83 5.91
CA ALA A 27 13.20 -5.40 7.01
C ALA A 27 11.82 -4.95 6.52
N SER A 28 11.78 -4.15 5.46
CA SER A 28 10.53 -3.69 4.85
C SER A 28 9.74 -4.86 4.25
N TYR A 29 10.40 -5.77 3.56
CA TYR A 29 9.77 -6.97 3.01
C TYR A 29 9.08 -7.80 4.10
N SER A 30 9.80 -8.08 5.19
CA SER A 30 9.23 -8.81 6.33
C SER A 30 8.06 -8.07 6.97
N PHE A 31 8.16 -6.75 7.09
CA PHE A 31 7.11 -5.91 7.63
C PHE A 31 5.81 -6.04 6.81
N TYR A 32 5.89 -5.86 5.49
CA TYR A 32 4.72 -5.91 4.62
C TYR A 32 4.13 -7.32 4.51
N ILE A 33 4.94 -8.36 4.49
CA ILE A 33 4.45 -9.74 4.56
C ILE A 33 3.69 -9.99 5.87
N GLY A 34 4.20 -9.49 6.97
CA GLY A 34 3.54 -9.59 8.28
C GLY A 34 2.17 -8.90 8.34
N LEU A 35 1.94 -7.89 7.50
CA LEU A 35 0.62 -7.26 7.34
C LEU A 35 -0.38 -8.13 6.57
N GLY A 36 0.09 -9.16 5.87
CA GLY A 36 -0.74 -10.03 5.06
C GLY A 36 -0.57 -9.87 3.56
N LEU A 37 0.38 -9.05 3.10
CA LEU A 37 0.69 -8.97 1.67
C LEU A 37 1.41 -10.24 1.23
N ARG A 38 1.15 -10.67 -0.01
CA ARG A 38 1.75 -11.88 -0.55
C ARG A 38 3.21 -11.64 -0.94
N ALA A 39 4.09 -12.52 -0.48
CA ALA A 39 5.49 -12.52 -0.88
C ALA A 39 5.64 -12.94 -2.33
N LEU A 40 6.22 -12.12 -3.20
CA LEU A 40 6.57 -12.50 -4.56
C LEU A 40 8.05 -12.82 -4.72
N GLY A 41 8.93 -12.07 -4.09
CA GLY A 41 10.35 -12.36 -4.15
C GLY A 41 11.25 -11.18 -3.79
N THR A 42 12.52 -11.51 -3.63
CA THR A 42 13.60 -10.56 -3.40
C THR A 42 14.64 -10.66 -4.49
N PHE A 43 15.16 -9.52 -4.89
CA PHE A 43 16.23 -9.38 -5.88
C PHE A 43 17.28 -8.42 -5.31
N PRO A 44 18.48 -8.32 -5.89
CA PRO A 44 19.45 -7.33 -5.42
C PRO A 44 18.85 -5.92 -5.37
N GLY A 45 18.80 -5.32 -4.17
CA GLY A 45 18.26 -3.98 -3.96
C GLY A 45 16.75 -3.82 -4.14
N THR A 46 16.00 -4.91 -4.25
CA THR A 46 14.56 -4.85 -4.54
C THR A 46 13.81 -5.99 -3.88
N ALA A 47 12.61 -5.73 -3.42
CA ALA A 47 11.65 -6.77 -3.03
C ALA A 47 10.27 -6.43 -3.58
N ILE A 48 9.47 -7.44 -3.85
CA ILE A 48 8.13 -7.29 -4.40
C ILE A 48 7.13 -8.03 -3.54
N VAL A 49 6.09 -7.34 -3.12
CA VAL A 49 4.93 -7.91 -2.44
C VAL A 49 3.67 -7.61 -3.25
N GLU A 50 2.69 -8.50 -3.17
CA GLU A 50 1.45 -8.38 -3.91
C GLU A 50 0.28 -8.10 -2.98
N MET A 51 -0.51 -7.13 -3.35
CA MET A 51 -1.78 -6.80 -2.71
C MET A 51 -2.91 -7.60 -3.34
N ARG A 52 -4.01 -7.75 -2.61
CA ARG A 52 -5.25 -8.26 -3.16
C ARG A 52 -5.65 -7.44 -4.39
N GLY A 53 -6.03 -8.09 -5.45
CA GLY A 53 -6.36 -7.45 -6.72
C GLY A 53 -5.18 -7.36 -7.69
N GLY A 54 -3.99 -7.80 -7.29
CA GLY A 54 -2.83 -7.94 -8.17
C GLY A 54 -1.90 -6.73 -8.22
N THR A 55 -2.16 -5.67 -7.47
CA THR A 55 -1.23 -4.54 -7.37
C THR A 55 0.06 -4.97 -6.65
N HIS A 56 1.21 -4.64 -7.23
CA HIS A 56 2.50 -4.91 -6.63
C HIS A 56 3.06 -3.67 -5.95
N LEU A 57 3.53 -3.85 -4.72
CA LEU A 57 4.37 -2.89 -4.04
C LEU A 57 5.84 -3.29 -4.26
N LEU A 58 6.59 -2.41 -4.91
CA LEU A 58 8.01 -2.56 -5.16
C LEU A 58 8.79 -1.80 -4.09
N LEU A 59 9.58 -2.53 -3.32
CA LEU A 59 10.47 -1.96 -2.30
C LEU A 59 11.86 -1.84 -2.90
N LEU A 60 12.30 -0.62 -3.17
CA LEU A 60 13.60 -0.33 -3.76
C LEU A 60 14.56 0.19 -2.69
N GLU A 61 15.77 -0.35 -2.68
CA GLU A 61 16.80 0.12 -1.78
C GLU A 61 17.13 1.59 -2.05
N LYS A 62 17.16 2.35 -0.96
CA LYS A 62 17.56 3.74 -0.96
C LYS A 62 19.04 3.86 -1.26
N GLY A 63 19.39 4.66 -2.25
CA GLY A 63 20.79 4.93 -2.58
C GLY A 63 21.41 3.98 -3.60
N ASP A 64 20.62 3.09 -4.23
CA ASP A 64 21.11 2.37 -5.39
C ASP A 64 21.34 3.33 -6.58
N ALA A 65 22.14 2.88 -7.56
CA ALA A 65 22.48 3.71 -8.73
C ALA A 65 21.26 4.12 -9.55
N GLN A 66 20.21 3.30 -9.56
CA GLN A 66 18.98 3.57 -10.28
C GLN A 66 18.16 4.65 -9.57
N ALA A 67 18.10 4.62 -8.23
CA ALA A 67 17.48 5.66 -7.44
C ALA A 67 18.25 6.98 -7.54
N ALA A 68 19.59 6.94 -7.62
CA ALA A 68 20.42 8.11 -7.86
C ALA A 68 20.20 8.71 -9.27
N ALA A 69 20.07 7.86 -10.28
CA ALA A 69 19.80 8.29 -11.66
C ALA A 69 18.41 8.96 -11.78
N LEU A 70 17.40 8.41 -11.11
CA LEU A 70 16.06 9.01 -11.04
C LEU A 70 16.05 10.36 -10.33
N ARG A 71 16.89 10.54 -9.30
CA ARG A 71 17.05 11.83 -8.62
C ARG A 71 17.69 12.89 -9.54
N ASN A 72 18.72 12.50 -10.28
CA ASN A 72 19.42 13.40 -11.20
C ASN A 72 18.56 13.83 -12.38
N SER A 73 17.65 12.97 -12.84
CA SER A 73 16.75 13.27 -13.95
C SER A 73 15.59 14.22 -13.59
N GLN A 74 15.32 14.41 -12.30
CA GLN A 74 14.21 15.24 -11.82
C GLN A 74 14.62 16.62 -11.30
N ASN A 75 15.79 17.13 -11.71
CA ASN A 75 16.31 18.42 -11.24
C ASN A 75 16.17 18.67 -9.73
N GLY A 76 16.55 17.76 -9.01
CA GLY A 76 17.37 17.87 -7.89
C GLY A 76 16.82 18.22 -6.57
N GLN A 77 15.69 18.54 -6.25
CA GLN A 77 15.37 18.92 -4.88
C GLN A 77 14.12 18.24 -4.31
N ARG A 78 14.05 16.95 -4.46
CA ARG A 78 13.26 16.19 -3.50
C ARG A 78 14.12 15.93 -2.28
N PRO A 79 13.65 16.27 -1.08
CA PRO A 79 14.29 15.78 0.14
C PRO A 79 14.42 14.27 0.01
N ASP A 80 15.50 13.72 0.52
CA ASP A 80 15.86 12.31 0.38
C ASP A 80 14.77 11.34 0.83
N PHE A 81 13.80 11.81 1.57
CA PHE A 81 12.59 11.11 1.97
C PHE A 81 11.48 12.09 2.30
N SER A 82 10.55 12.22 1.43
CA SER A 82 9.18 12.40 1.85
C SER A 82 8.70 11.04 2.35
N SER A 83 8.21 10.97 3.55
CA SER A 83 7.48 9.81 4.02
C SER A 83 6.31 9.58 3.07
N GLU A 84 6.30 8.44 2.40
CA GLU A 84 5.18 8.04 1.56
C GLU A 84 3.99 7.70 2.46
N LYS A 85 2.80 7.79 1.91
CA LYS A 85 1.59 7.34 2.58
C LYS A 85 0.86 6.34 1.70
N ILE A 86 0.50 5.21 2.29
CA ILE A 86 -0.29 4.18 1.63
C ILE A 86 -1.60 4.00 2.38
N ASP A 87 -2.68 3.99 1.65
CA ASP A 87 -3.99 3.67 2.18
C ASP A 87 -4.40 2.28 1.66
N LEU A 88 -4.57 1.33 2.58
CA LEU A 88 -4.92 -0.05 2.27
C LEU A 88 -6.34 -0.35 2.72
N MET A 89 -7.11 -0.98 1.85
CA MET A 89 -8.42 -1.51 2.21
C MET A 89 -8.31 -2.96 2.65
N ILE A 90 -8.85 -3.26 3.83
CA ILE A 90 -8.98 -4.66 4.27
C ILE A 90 -10.14 -5.35 3.55
N ALA A 91 -10.15 -6.67 3.59
CA ALA A 91 -11.20 -7.47 2.96
C ALA A 91 -12.54 -7.47 3.71
N GLY A 92 -12.68 -6.69 4.78
CA GLY A 92 -13.88 -6.59 5.58
C GLY A 92 -14.69 -5.33 5.29
N ARG A 93 -15.94 -5.32 5.72
CA ARG A 93 -16.88 -4.21 5.51
C ARG A 93 -17.27 -3.50 6.80
N THR A 94 -16.97 -4.08 7.95
CA THR A 94 -17.45 -3.59 9.24
C THR A 94 -16.32 -3.09 10.12
N LYS A 95 -16.65 -2.23 11.07
CA LYS A 95 -15.72 -1.82 12.13
C LYS A 95 -15.19 -3.03 12.91
N ALA A 96 -16.00 -4.06 13.11
CA ALA A 96 -15.59 -5.30 13.77
C ALA A 96 -14.49 -6.04 12.97
N ASP A 97 -14.58 -6.06 11.65
CA ASP A 97 -13.53 -6.62 10.79
C ASP A 97 -12.21 -5.87 10.95
N LEU A 98 -12.29 -4.54 10.99
CA LEU A 98 -11.12 -3.68 11.18
C LEU A 98 -10.49 -3.90 12.56
N GLU A 99 -11.31 -4.01 13.61
CA GLU A 99 -10.87 -4.29 14.97
C GLU A 99 -10.17 -5.64 15.08
N SER A 100 -10.73 -6.68 14.47
CA SER A 100 -10.12 -8.02 14.45
C SER A 100 -8.75 -8.00 13.76
N TYR A 101 -8.64 -7.31 12.65
CA TYR A 101 -7.37 -7.15 11.96
C TYR A 101 -6.34 -6.40 12.80
N ARG A 102 -6.76 -5.30 13.42
CA ARG A 102 -5.93 -4.50 14.32
C ARG A 102 -5.39 -5.33 15.49
N VAL A 103 -6.25 -6.09 16.16
CA VAL A 103 -5.86 -7.00 17.26
C VAL A 103 -4.85 -8.04 16.77
N GLY A 104 -5.07 -8.61 15.60
CA GLY A 104 -4.13 -9.55 14.99
C GLY A 104 -2.75 -8.94 14.77
N LEU A 105 -2.67 -7.68 14.34
CA LEU A 105 -1.41 -6.96 14.16
C LEU A 105 -0.70 -6.71 15.49
N ILE A 106 -1.44 -6.33 16.53
CA ILE A 106 -0.87 -6.17 17.89
C ILE A 106 -0.28 -7.51 18.37
N GLY A 107 -0.97 -8.62 18.14
CA GLY A 107 -0.47 -9.96 18.47
C GLY A 107 0.82 -10.35 17.75
N LYS A 108 1.09 -9.75 16.59
CA LYS A 108 2.34 -9.92 15.83
C LYS A 108 3.44 -8.94 16.23
N GLY A 109 3.20 -8.06 17.18
CA GLY A 109 4.19 -7.08 17.65
C GLY A 109 4.15 -5.72 16.95
N TYR A 110 3.14 -5.44 16.12
CA TYR A 110 2.94 -4.11 15.54
C TYR A 110 2.29 -3.16 16.54
N SER A 111 2.42 -1.87 16.28
CA SER A 111 1.89 -0.79 17.14
C SER A 111 0.91 0.11 16.35
N PRO A 112 -0.25 -0.42 15.97
CA PRO A 112 -1.25 0.38 15.27
C PRO A 112 -1.90 1.41 16.20
N SER A 113 -2.35 2.53 15.64
CA SER A 113 -3.15 3.51 16.36
C SER A 113 -4.50 2.93 16.79
N ALA A 114 -5.22 3.64 17.64
CA ALA A 114 -6.64 3.35 17.87
C ALA A 114 -7.45 3.54 16.58
N ILE A 115 -8.58 2.88 16.47
CA ILE A 115 -9.51 3.10 15.36
C ILE A 115 -10.13 4.48 15.50
N ALA A 116 -10.07 5.24 14.42
CA ALA A 116 -10.70 6.54 14.29
C ALA A 116 -11.87 6.47 13.31
N ASP A 117 -12.86 7.30 13.52
CA ASP A 117 -13.94 7.50 12.57
C ASP A 117 -13.55 8.66 11.65
N GLY A 118 -13.46 8.38 10.36
CA GLY A 118 -13.12 9.39 9.36
C GLY A 118 -14.28 10.34 9.15
N GLU A 119 -14.05 11.64 9.33
CA GLU A 119 -15.06 12.67 9.08
C GLU A 119 -15.37 12.79 7.58
N LEU A 120 -14.38 12.53 6.74
CA LEU A 120 -14.53 12.51 5.30
C LEU A 120 -14.83 11.07 4.85
N TYR A 121 -15.92 10.88 4.15
CA TYR A 121 -16.34 9.61 3.54
C TYR A 121 -16.84 8.51 4.51
N GLY A 122 -16.95 8.77 5.81
CA GLY A 122 -17.54 7.83 6.76
C GLY A 122 -16.76 6.54 7.00
N HIS A 123 -15.47 6.51 6.69
CA HIS A 123 -14.64 5.33 6.89
C HIS A 123 -14.09 5.25 8.31
N HIS A 124 -14.13 4.05 8.87
CA HIS A 124 -13.31 3.73 10.02
C HIS A 124 -11.90 3.39 9.53
N TYR A 125 -10.89 3.82 10.26
CA TYR A 125 -9.51 3.53 9.92
C TYR A 125 -8.60 3.50 11.15
N PHE A 126 -7.48 2.85 11.03
CA PHE A 126 -6.33 3.02 11.92
C PHE A 126 -5.07 3.16 11.07
N SER A 127 -4.00 3.63 11.69
CA SER A 127 -2.73 3.85 10.98
C SER A 127 -1.54 3.37 11.79
N MET A 128 -0.43 3.21 11.11
CA MET A 128 0.86 2.88 11.67
C MET A 128 1.97 3.36 10.74
N GLN A 129 3.20 3.23 11.17
CA GLN A 129 4.36 3.52 10.33
C GLN A 129 5.11 2.25 9.98
N ASP A 130 5.67 2.22 8.78
CA ASP A 130 6.61 1.19 8.38
C ASP A 130 8.02 1.46 8.96
N PRO A 131 9.02 0.58 8.75
CA PRO A 131 10.38 0.77 9.27
C PRO A 131 11.07 2.06 8.81
N ASP A 132 10.65 2.65 7.71
CA ASP A 132 11.18 3.91 7.18
C ASP A 132 10.41 5.14 7.62
N GLY A 133 9.34 4.99 8.40
CA GLY A 133 8.46 6.07 8.82
C GLY A 133 7.38 6.42 7.79
N ASN A 134 7.19 5.61 6.75
CA ASN A 134 6.09 5.78 5.83
C ASN A 134 4.76 5.51 6.53
N GLY A 135 3.78 6.35 6.30
CA GLY A 135 2.44 6.20 6.88
C GLY A 135 1.61 5.15 6.15
N ILE A 136 1.00 4.25 6.91
CA ILE A 136 0.08 3.26 6.37
C ILE A 136 -1.25 3.40 7.10
N SER A 137 -2.33 3.58 6.36
CA SER A 137 -3.68 3.59 6.91
C SER A 137 -4.45 2.38 6.39
N PHE A 138 -5.28 1.82 7.25
CA PHE A 138 -6.11 0.66 6.94
C PHE A 138 -7.57 1.04 7.07
N TYR A 139 -8.34 0.82 6.04
CA TYR A 139 -9.76 1.15 5.95
C TYR A 139 -10.59 -0.10 5.78
N THR A 140 -11.85 0.01 6.15
CA THR A 140 -12.87 -0.92 5.66
C THR A 140 -13.12 -0.69 4.17
N SER A 141 -13.46 -1.74 3.44
CA SER A 141 -13.84 -1.58 2.03
C SER A 141 -15.07 -0.68 1.91
N HIS A 142 -15.14 0.08 0.82
CA HIS A 142 -16.33 0.86 0.49
C HIS A 142 -17.54 -0.06 0.41
N CYS A 143 -18.63 0.35 1.01
CA CYS A 143 -19.89 -0.40 1.01
C CYS A 143 -20.56 -0.33 -0.36
N SER A 144 -19.99 -1.01 -1.32
CA SER A 144 -20.65 -1.27 -2.59
C SER A 144 -20.91 -2.76 -2.65
N ASP A 145 -22.15 -3.16 -2.90
CA ASP A 145 -22.51 -4.55 -3.17
C ASP A 145 -22.04 -5.01 -4.54
N GLN A 146 -21.40 -4.12 -5.29
CA GLN A 146 -20.82 -4.43 -6.59
C GLN A 146 -19.50 -5.17 -6.43
N PRO A 147 -19.26 -6.24 -7.20
CA PRO A 147 -17.97 -6.92 -7.22
C PRO A 147 -16.87 -5.98 -7.74
N VAL A 148 -15.71 -6.04 -7.12
CA VAL A 148 -14.51 -5.29 -7.51
C VAL A 148 -13.60 -6.19 -8.30
#